data_9a808a17a44360cb622ff152c07e02b4
#
_entry.id   9a808a17a44360cb622ff152c07e02b4
#
_cell.length_a   1.000
_cell.length_b   1.000
_cell.length_c   1.000
_cell.angle_alpha   90.00
_cell.angle_beta   90.00
_cell.angle_gamma   90.00
#
_symmetry.space_group_name_H-M   'P 1'
#
loop_
_entity.id
_entity.type
_entity.pdbx_description
1 polymer ?
#
loop_
_entity_poly.entity_id
_entity_poly.type
_entity_poly.pdbx_seq_one_letter_code
_entity_poly.pdbx_strand_id
1 'polypeptide(L)'
;MKQYLDLCERVLREGTEKHDRTGTGTISVFGHQMRFNLEEGFPLLTTKKLHLKSIIYELLWFLSGDTNVKYLQEHGVRIWNEWADEQGELGPVYGHQWRSWPDYQGGHIDQIAQLVEQIKHNPD
;
A
#
# COMPACT_ATOMS: atom_id res chain seq x y z
N MET A 1 3.05 -14.86 13.00
CA MET A 1 3.24 -14.60 11.53
C MET A 1 3.50 -15.89 10.74
N LYS A 2 2.89 -16.98 11.19
CA LYS A 2 3.01 -18.32 10.57
C LYS A 2 2.50 -18.31 9.11
N GLN A 3 1.39 -17.65 8.84
CA GLN A 3 0.76 -17.57 7.50
C GLN A 3 1.73 -17.07 6.43
N TYR A 4 2.55 -16.06 6.76
CA TYR A 4 3.57 -15.55 5.84
C TYR A 4 4.71 -16.54 5.61
N LEU A 5 5.17 -17.22 6.67
CA LEU A 5 6.22 -18.24 6.55
C LEU A 5 5.74 -19.44 5.73
N ASP A 6 4.49 -19.88 5.94
CA ASP A 6 3.88 -20.95 5.16
C ASP A 6 3.77 -20.57 3.66
N LEU A 7 3.46 -19.29 3.35
CA LEU A 7 3.48 -18.80 1.98
C LEU A 7 4.89 -18.85 1.39
N CYS A 8 5.90 -18.38 2.12
CA CYS A 8 7.29 -18.43 1.65
C CYS A 8 7.74 -19.86 1.37
N GLU A 9 7.46 -20.80 2.28
CA GLU A 9 7.76 -22.22 2.10
C GLU A 9 7.05 -22.78 0.86
N ARG A 10 5.76 -22.47 0.68
CA ARG A 10 4.99 -22.89 -0.50
C ARG A 10 5.59 -22.36 -1.80
N VAL A 11 5.98 -21.08 -1.84
CA VAL A 11 6.60 -20.48 -3.04
C VAL A 11 7.90 -21.19 -3.37
N LEU A 12 8.74 -21.48 -2.39
CA LEU A 12 10.02 -22.18 -2.60
C LEU A 12 9.82 -23.63 -3.08
N ARG A 13 8.79 -24.30 -2.60
CA ARG A 13 8.53 -25.72 -2.92
C ARG A 13 7.77 -25.93 -4.23
N GLU A 14 6.78 -25.08 -4.52
CA GLU A 14 5.80 -25.27 -5.59
C GLU A 14 5.86 -24.18 -6.67
N GLY A 15 6.68 -23.14 -6.45
CA GLY A 15 6.74 -21.99 -7.35
C GLY A 15 7.39 -22.31 -8.69
N THR A 16 6.92 -21.61 -9.71
CA THR A 16 7.52 -21.66 -11.05
C THR A 16 8.54 -20.52 -11.19
N GLU A 17 9.73 -20.87 -11.62
CA GLU A 17 10.77 -19.89 -11.95
C GLU A 17 10.39 -19.08 -13.18
N LYS A 18 10.60 -17.77 -13.12
CA LYS A 18 10.42 -16.83 -14.23
C LYS A 18 11.64 -15.93 -14.34
N HIS A 19 12.12 -15.78 -15.56
CA HIS A 19 13.16 -14.81 -15.86
C HIS A 19 12.57 -13.41 -16.00
N ASP A 20 13.34 -12.41 -15.60
CA ASP A 20 12.99 -11.00 -15.76
C ASP A 20 14.11 -10.24 -16.51
N ARG A 21 13.85 -8.99 -16.87
CA ARG A 21 14.81 -8.13 -17.57
C ARG A 21 16.06 -7.78 -16.76
N THR A 22 16.04 -7.98 -15.43
CA THR A 22 17.15 -7.66 -14.53
C THR A 22 18.12 -8.82 -14.36
N GLY A 23 17.74 -10.03 -14.82
CA GLY A 23 18.54 -11.25 -14.68
C GLY A 23 18.48 -11.89 -13.30
N THR A 24 17.78 -11.29 -12.35
CA THR A 24 17.60 -11.85 -11.00
C THR A 24 16.59 -13.01 -11.00
N GLY A 25 15.52 -12.87 -11.80
CA GLY A 25 14.43 -13.82 -11.85
C GLY A 25 13.51 -13.76 -10.63
N THR A 26 12.43 -14.53 -10.70
CA THR A 26 11.47 -14.70 -9.61
C THR A 26 10.96 -16.13 -9.54
N ILE A 27 10.56 -16.56 -8.34
CA ILE A 27 9.82 -17.80 -8.14
C ILE A 27 8.41 -17.39 -7.68
N SER A 28 7.38 -17.90 -8.33
CA SER A 28 6.00 -17.49 -8.04
C SER A 28 4.99 -18.62 -8.10
N VAL A 29 3.95 -18.53 -7.26
CA VAL A 29 2.73 -19.34 -7.36
C VAL A 29 1.59 -18.45 -7.82
N PHE A 30 0.57 -19.04 -8.47
CA PHE A 30 -0.64 -18.31 -8.86
C PHE A 30 -1.60 -18.21 -7.68
N GLY A 31 -1.50 -17.13 -6.95
CA GLY A 31 -2.41 -16.83 -5.85
C GLY A 31 -2.20 -17.67 -4.58
N HIS A 32 -2.41 -17.04 -3.45
CA HIS A 32 -2.41 -17.66 -2.14
C HIS A 32 -3.28 -16.82 -1.20
N GLN A 33 -4.17 -17.47 -0.46
CA GLN A 33 -5.00 -16.78 0.52
C GLN A 33 -4.41 -16.95 1.92
N MET A 34 -4.17 -15.82 2.59
CA MET A 34 -3.84 -15.78 4.01
C MET A 34 -5.02 -15.21 4.80
N ARG A 35 -5.27 -15.75 6.00
CA ARG A 35 -6.29 -15.26 6.92
C ARG A 35 -5.65 -14.85 8.23
N PHE A 36 -6.05 -13.68 8.74
CA PHE A 36 -5.55 -13.12 9.98
C PHE A 36 -6.74 -12.80 10.89
N ASN A 37 -6.68 -13.25 12.14
CA ASN A 37 -7.62 -12.83 13.15
C ASN A 37 -7.15 -11.50 13.74
N LEU A 38 -7.86 -10.42 13.44
CA LEU A 38 -7.48 -9.08 13.91
C LEU A 38 -7.69 -8.86 15.41
N GLU A 39 -8.46 -9.74 16.08
CA GLU A 39 -8.57 -9.74 17.55
C GLU A 39 -7.24 -10.12 18.24
N GLU A 40 -6.39 -10.88 17.54
CA GLU A 40 -5.05 -11.24 18.00
C GLU A 40 -4.01 -10.12 17.77
N GLY A 41 -4.41 -9.04 17.13
CA GLY A 41 -3.59 -7.88 16.80
C GLY A 41 -3.38 -7.67 15.31
N PHE A 42 -2.72 -6.55 14.98
CA PHE A 42 -2.40 -6.20 13.61
C PHE A 42 -1.32 -7.14 13.03
N PRO A 43 -1.50 -7.70 11.82
CA PRO A 43 -0.59 -8.69 11.22
C PRO A 43 0.71 -8.05 10.69
N LEU A 44 1.44 -7.35 11.54
CA LEU A 44 2.73 -6.76 11.19
C LEU A 44 3.81 -7.84 11.05
N LEU A 45 4.49 -7.87 9.91
CA LEU A 45 5.60 -8.80 9.68
C LEU A 45 6.76 -8.54 10.64
N THR A 46 7.30 -9.62 11.21
CA THR A 46 8.43 -9.59 12.14
C THR A 46 9.69 -10.28 11.58
N THR A 47 9.62 -10.79 10.35
CA THR A 47 10.74 -11.46 9.66
C THR A 47 11.83 -10.50 9.21
N LYS A 48 11.53 -9.21 9.16
CA LYS A 48 12.51 -8.11 8.99
C LYS A 48 12.09 -6.91 9.84
N LYS A 49 13.03 -6.01 10.11
CA LYS A 49 12.71 -4.75 10.79
C LYS A 49 11.96 -3.83 9.83
N LEU A 50 10.68 -3.57 10.13
CA LEU A 50 9.87 -2.60 9.41
C LEU A 50 10.01 -1.21 10.01
N HIS A 51 10.01 -0.19 9.14
CA HIS A 51 10.03 1.21 9.57
C HIS A 51 8.60 1.73 9.74
N LEU A 52 7.95 1.37 10.85
CA LEU A 52 6.54 1.63 11.13
C LEU A 52 6.17 3.11 11.01
N LYS A 53 7.09 4.02 11.39
CA LYS A 53 6.89 5.47 11.24
C LYS A 53 6.59 5.84 9.77
N SER A 54 7.36 5.33 8.81
CA SER A 54 7.12 5.61 7.39
C SER A 54 5.77 5.08 6.94
N ILE A 55 5.39 3.87 7.36
CA ILE A 55 4.10 3.26 6.99
C ILE A 55 2.93 4.11 7.48
N ILE A 56 2.98 4.58 8.74
CA ILE A 56 1.90 5.39 9.33
C ILE A 56 1.80 6.75 8.63
N TYR A 57 2.91 7.47 8.46
CA TYR A 57 2.88 8.79 7.83
C TYR A 57 2.50 8.73 6.35
N GLU A 58 2.93 7.70 5.61
CA GLU A 58 2.51 7.47 4.24
C GLU A 58 0.99 7.25 4.16
N LEU A 59 0.43 6.41 5.03
CA LEU A 59 -1.01 6.17 5.05
C LEU A 59 -1.81 7.45 5.39
N LEU A 60 -1.37 8.21 6.39
CA LEU A 60 -2.00 9.49 6.73
C LEU A 60 -1.92 10.50 5.58
N TRP A 61 -0.79 10.53 4.89
CA TRP A 61 -0.60 11.36 3.71
C TRP A 61 -1.54 10.96 2.55
N PHE A 62 -1.70 9.67 2.25
CA PHE A 62 -2.68 9.20 1.27
C PHE A 62 -4.12 9.57 1.68
N LEU A 63 -4.47 9.37 2.95
CA LEU A 63 -5.81 9.68 3.47
C LEU A 63 -6.12 11.19 3.45
N SER A 64 -5.12 12.06 3.51
CA SER A 64 -5.30 13.50 3.38
C SER A 64 -5.57 13.96 1.94
N GLY A 65 -5.30 13.08 0.95
CA GLY A 65 -5.42 13.43 -0.47
C GLY A 65 -4.23 14.21 -1.03
N ASP A 66 -3.19 14.41 -0.22
CA ASP A 66 -2.00 15.16 -0.60
C ASP A 66 -1.14 14.35 -1.58
N THR A 67 -0.45 15.05 -2.48
CA THR A 67 0.44 14.52 -3.50
C THR A 67 1.85 15.12 -3.43
N ASN A 68 2.08 16.07 -2.51
CA ASN A 68 3.37 16.68 -2.29
C ASN A 68 4.13 15.99 -1.16
N VAL A 69 5.39 15.68 -1.38
CA VAL A 69 6.24 14.96 -0.40
C VAL A 69 6.66 15.77 0.80
N LYS A 70 6.38 17.08 0.83
CA LYS A 70 6.79 17.98 1.92
C LYS A 70 6.30 17.50 3.27
N TYR A 71 5.03 17.10 3.38
CA TYR A 71 4.49 16.53 4.61
C TYR A 71 5.32 15.33 5.10
N LEU A 72 5.68 14.43 4.22
CA LEU A 72 6.50 13.26 4.57
C LEU A 72 7.91 13.67 5.01
N GLN A 73 8.51 14.62 4.30
CA GLN A 73 9.87 15.14 4.63
C GLN A 73 9.91 15.81 6.00
N GLU A 74 8.91 16.63 6.33
CA GLU A 74 8.77 17.29 7.64
C GLU A 74 8.70 16.28 8.79
N HIS A 75 8.19 15.08 8.51
CA HIS A 75 8.14 13.98 9.47
C HIS A 75 9.33 13.00 9.35
N GLY A 76 10.34 13.34 8.55
CA GLY A 76 11.55 12.52 8.38
C GLY A 76 11.33 11.25 7.56
N VAL A 77 10.27 11.20 6.75
CA VAL A 77 9.95 10.10 5.83
C VAL A 77 10.39 10.49 4.42
N ARG A 78 11.19 9.65 3.77
CA ARG A 78 11.85 9.99 2.50
C ARG A 78 11.58 8.96 1.39
N ILE A 79 10.66 8.04 1.61
CA ILE A 79 10.44 6.89 0.71
C ILE A 79 9.89 7.28 -0.66
N TRP A 80 9.39 8.51 -0.83
CA TRP A 80 8.86 9.05 -2.08
C TRP A 80 9.74 10.12 -2.75
N ASN A 81 10.87 10.50 -2.13
CA ASN A 81 11.68 11.63 -2.60
C ASN A 81 12.23 11.47 -4.02
N GLU A 82 12.58 10.24 -4.42
CA GLU A 82 13.20 9.99 -5.72
C GLU A 82 12.23 10.13 -6.91
N TRP A 83 10.92 10.16 -6.66
CA TRP A 83 9.90 10.31 -7.69
C TRP A 83 9.29 11.72 -7.75
N ALA A 84 9.58 12.56 -6.76
CA ALA A 84 9.08 13.92 -6.70
C ALA A 84 9.89 14.86 -7.62
N ASP A 85 9.20 15.85 -8.19
CA ASP A 85 9.86 16.93 -8.90
C ASP A 85 10.59 17.91 -7.96
N GLU A 86 11.17 18.98 -8.50
CA GLU A 86 11.89 20.01 -7.75
C GLU A 86 11.01 20.75 -6.74
N GLN A 87 9.70 20.79 -6.95
CA GLN A 87 8.71 21.40 -6.07
C GLN A 87 8.17 20.41 -5.02
N GLY A 88 8.55 19.15 -5.13
CA GLY A 88 8.10 18.05 -4.25
C GLY A 88 6.79 17.41 -4.69
N GLU A 89 6.32 17.70 -5.91
CA GLU A 89 5.08 17.16 -6.44
C GLU A 89 5.30 15.81 -7.14
N LEU A 90 4.31 14.92 -6.97
CA LEU A 90 4.28 13.60 -7.61
C LEU A 90 3.20 13.50 -8.70
N GLY A 91 2.32 14.51 -8.79
CA GLY A 91 1.12 14.42 -9.62
C GLY A 91 0.05 13.50 -9.02
N PRO A 92 -0.89 12.97 -9.81
CA PRO A 92 -2.08 12.26 -9.32
C PRO A 92 -1.76 10.85 -8.82
N VAL A 93 -1.05 10.74 -7.70
CA VAL A 93 -0.76 9.46 -7.00
C VAL A 93 -1.91 9.04 -6.07
N TYR A 94 -1.67 8.11 -5.17
CA TYR A 94 -2.69 7.44 -4.35
C TYR A 94 -3.60 8.38 -3.57
N GLY A 95 -3.08 9.46 -2.97
CA GLY A 95 -3.89 10.44 -2.26
C GLY A 95 -4.96 11.07 -3.15
N HIS A 96 -4.56 11.53 -4.33
CA HIS A 96 -5.48 12.05 -5.35
C HIS A 96 -6.50 10.99 -5.78
N GLN A 97 -6.05 9.77 -6.07
CA GLN A 97 -6.92 8.68 -6.51
C GLN A 97 -7.96 8.31 -5.44
N TRP A 98 -7.59 8.31 -4.17
CA TRP A 98 -8.48 7.94 -3.08
C TRP A 98 -9.48 9.02 -2.70
N ARG A 99 -9.06 10.29 -2.78
CA ARG A 99 -9.84 11.42 -2.26
C ARG A 99 -10.49 12.28 -3.33
N SER A 100 -10.04 12.22 -4.58
CA SER A 100 -10.50 13.13 -5.64
C SER A 100 -10.39 12.49 -7.02
N TRP A 101 -10.88 11.26 -7.18
CA TRP A 101 -10.88 10.60 -8.47
C TRP A 101 -11.83 11.32 -9.45
N PRO A 102 -11.38 11.75 -10.66
CA PRO A 102 -12.25 12.37 -11.63
C PRO A 102 -13.37 11.43 -12.10
N ASP A 103 -14.60 11.91 -12.12
CA ASP A 103 -15.69 11.21 -12.77
C ASP A 103 -15.81 11.63 -14.25
N TYR A 104 -16.58 10.86 -15.02
CA TYR A 104 -16.79 11.15 -16.45
C TYR A 104 -17.76 12.30 -16.71
N GLN A 105 -18.32 12.95 -15.68
CA GLN A 105 -19.30 14.03 -15.74
C GLN A 105 -18.70 15.38 -15.33
N GLY A 106 -17.40 15.42 -15.06
CA GLY A 106 -16.67 16.63 -14.66
C GLY A 106 -16.68 16.91 -13.16
N GLY A 107 -17.13 15.95 -12.33
CA GLY A 107 -17.02 15.97 -10.89
C GLY A 107 -15.84 15.12 -10.38
N HIS A 108 -15.83 14.89 -9.07
CA HIS A 108 -14.84 14.06 -8.40
C HIS A 108 -15.51 13.10 -7.41
N ILE A 109 -14.92 11.93 -7.25
CA ILE A 109 -15.35 10.89 -6.35
C ILE A 109 -14.35 10.79 -5.19
N ASP A 110 -14.83 10.96 -3.95
CA ASP A 110 -14.08 10.64 -2.74
C ASP A 110 -14.35 9.19 -2.33
N GLN A 111 -13.48 8.28 -2.77
CA GLN A 111 -13.62 6.85 -2.52
C GLN A 111 -13.52 6.50 -1.03
N ILE A 112 -12.70 7.23 -0.25
CA ILE A 112 -12.58 7.02 1.20
C ILE A 112 -13.86 7.43 1.93
N ALA A 113 -14.47 8.56 1.56
CA ALA A 113 -15.75 8.96 2.14
C ALA A 113 -16.84 7.93 1.83
N GLN A 114 -16.93 7.46 0.58
CA GLN A 114 -17.88 6.41 0.21
C GLN A 114 -17.64 5.10 0.99
N LEU A 115 -16.40 4.68 1.15
CA LEU A 115 -16.04 3.49 1.93
C LEU A 115 -16.48 3.63 3.40
N VAL A 116 -16.23 4.78 4.02
CA VAL A 116 -16.64 5.04 5.41
C VAL A 116 -18.17 4.97 5.56
N GLU A 117 -18.92 5.54 4.63
CA GLU A 117 -20.40 5.45 4.66
C GLU A 117 -20.88 4.01 4.42
N GLN A 118 -20.24 3.27 3.52
CA GLN A 118 -20.56 1.85 3.32
C GLN A 118 -20.32 1.04 4.59
N ILE A 119 -19.20 1.21 5.27
CA ILE A 119 -18.90 0.51 6.53
C ILE A 119 -19.93 0.84 7.62
N LYS A 120 -20.41 2.10 7.68
CA LYS A 120 -21.43 2.50 8.67
C LYS A 120 -22.81 1.91 8.40
N HIS A 121 -23.20 1.81 7.15
CA HIS A 121 -24.58 1.53 6.76
C HIS A 121 -24.79 0.16 6.13
N ASN A 122 -23.75 -0.47 5.62
CA ASN A 122 -23.78 -1.78 4.97
C ASN A 122 -22.41 -2.46 5.07
N PRO A 123 -21.99 -2.88 6.28
CA PRO A 123 -20.65 -3.41 6.54
C PRO A 123 -20.42 -4.83 6.00
N ASP A 124 -21.48 -5.59 5.66
CA ASP A 124 -21.44 -7.01 5.20
C ASP A 124 -21.37 -7.16 3.67
#